data_79f20e6309f7ccf33ebafb84d88093ca
#
_entry.id   79f20e6309f7ccf33ebafb84d88093ca
#
_cell.length_a   1.000
_cell.length_b   1.000
_cell.length_c   1.000
_cell.angle_alpha   90.00
_cell.angle_beta   90.00
_cell.angle_gamma   90.00
#
_symmetry.space_group_name_H-M   'P 1'
#
loop_
_entity.id
_entity.type
_entity.pdbx_description
1 polymer ?
#
loop_
_entity_poly.entity_id
_entity_poly.type
_entity_poly.pdbx_seq_one_letter_code
_entity_poly.pdbx_strand_id
1 'polypeptide(L)'
;EEFTLDGRASYEWRQNGGRAIEARAAMGLKFSNSIAIDLNYNYQNRPDEYARSIFNAGLQYQLRQHNLHLQHQFRILDISYVYLPWISDAFRDQFLQSTNILKYSYENHFIVGWGYSGNYSSFNNRRPYRSYSNVSYNIETAGNLMYGLAEAFHFPTDEDGKYTLFNTRFAQFAKADISYTYHQILNESHRLVFHTDLGVAVPYLNSQSIPFEKRYFSGGSNSVRGWTARTLGPGGYRGAGSLIDFNNQSGDIRLNLNLEYRAKVWSFIELAAFIDAGNIWTIFDYETQPYGQFHWNEFYKQIALAYGVGLRLDFSIFVFRI
;
A
#
# COMPACT_ATOMS: atom_id res chain seq x y z
N GLU A 1 15.96 -23.48 -3.52
CA GLU A 1 14.93 -22.91 -4.42
C GLU A 1 13.80 -22.31 -3.60
N GLU A 2 13.43 -21.07 -3.91
CA GLU A 2 12.28 -20.41 -3.29
C GLU A 2 10.98 -21.04 -3.83
N PHE A 3 10.07 -21.43 -2.95
CA PHE A 3 8.76 -21.97 -3.33
C PHE A 3 7.65 -21.13 -2.71
N THR A 4 6.72 -20.70 -3.55
CA THR A 4 5.52 -19.94 -3.13
C THR A 4 4.27 -20.66 -3.65
N LEU A 5 3.33 -20.95 -2.76
CA LEU A 5 2.00 -21.43 -3.07
C LEU A 5 0.99 -20.34 -2.72
N ASP A 6 0.22 -19.91 -3.70
CA ASP A 6 -0.85 -18.91 -3.54
C ASP A 6 -2.19 -19.50 -3.97
N GLY A 7 -3.16 -19.48 -3.07
CA GLY A 7 -4.52 -19.91 -3.33
C GLY A 7 -5.51 -18.83 -2.93
N ARG A 8 -6.35 -18.41 -3.86
CA ARG A 8 -7.40 -17.41 -3.64
C ARG A 8 -8.76 -18.00 -3.98
N ALA A 9 -9.73 -17.80 -3.07
CA ALA A 9 -11.14 -17.99 -3.36
C ALA A 9 -11.88 -16.70 -3.04
N SER A 10 -12.64 -16.20 -4.01
CA SER A 10 -13.50 -15.05 -3.84
C SER A 10 -14.91 -15.39 -4.30
N TYR A 11 -15.90 -15.00 -3.51
CA TYR A 11 -17.30 -15.07 -3.89
C TYR A 11 -17.87 -13.67 -3.91
N GLU A 12 -18.27 -13.21 -5.09
CA GLU A 12 -18.91 -11.91 -5.29
C GLU A 12 -20.38 -12.13 -5.62
N TRP A 13 -21.27 -11.69 -4.72
CA TRP A 13 -22.69 -11.68 -4.99
C TRP A 13 -23.08 -10.33 -5.58
N ARG A 14 -23.44 -10.35 -6.87
CA ARG A 14 -23.97 -9.18 -7.57
C ARG A 14 -25.45 -9.32 -7.67
N GLN A 15 -26.19 -8.31 -7.28
CA GLN A 15 -27.61 -8.21 -7.52
C GLN A 15 -27.83 -7.87 -9.00
N ASN A 16 -27.74 -8.89 -9.87
CA ASN A 16 -28.08 -8.75 -11.30
C ASN A 16 -29.62 -8.73 -11.43
N GLY A 17 -30.19 -7.61 -11.88
CA GLY A 17 -31.59 -7.49 -12.27
C GLY A 17 -32.59 -7.27 -11.14
N GLY A 18 -32.19 -7.25 -9.90
CA GLY A 18 -32.99 -6.66 -8.83
C GLY A 18 -33.00 -5.16 -9.07
N ARG A 19 -34.16 -4.55 -9.12
CA ARG A 19 -34.41 -3.13 -9.22
C ARG A 19 -33.27 -2.39 -8.55
N ALA A 20 -32.42 -1.69 -9.35
CA ALA A 20 -31.62 -0.64 -8.79
C ALA A 20 -32.55 0.07 -7.82
N ILE A 21 -32.20 0.20 -6.56
CA ILE A 21 -32.91 1.11 -5.68
C ILE A 21 -32.69 2.44 -6.39
N GLU A 22 -33.63 2.77 -7.28
CA GLU A 22 -33.79 4.11 -7.78
C GLU A 22 -34.21 4.92 -6.54
N ALA A 23 -33.26 5.20 -5.68
CA ALA A 23 -33.33 6.37 -4.89
C ALA A 23 -33.28 7.50 -5.92
N ARG A 24 -34.44 7.86 -6.43
CA ARG A 24 -34.72 9.14 -7.06
C ARG A 24 -34.60 10.22 -5.98
N ALA A 25 -33.44 10.33 -5.36
CA ALA A 25 -32.98 11.61 -4.93
C ALA A 25 -32.86 12.44 -6.19
N ALA A 26 -33.30 13.66 -6.20
CA ALA A 26 -33.57 14.60 -7.32
C ALA A 26 -32.46 14.84 -8.36
N MET A 27 -31.51 13.93 -8.55
CA MET A 27 -30.38 13.98 -9.47
C MET A 27 -30.17 12.73 -10.32
N GLY A 28 -31.07 11.74 -10.36
CA GLY A 28 -30.98 10.58 -11.25
C GLY A 28 -29.70 9.75 -11.12
N LEU A 29 -29.14 9.62 -9.93
CA LEU A 29 -27.92 8.88 -9.66
C LEU A 29 -28.17 7.37 -9.83
N LYS A 30 -27.43 6.71 -10.72
CA LYS A 30 -27.46 5.26 -10.88
C LYS A 30 -26.39 4.65 -10.00
N PHE A 31 -26.80 3.73 -9.12
CA PHE A 31 -25.90 2.97 -8.25
C PHE A 31 -25.94 1.50 -8.64
N SER A 32 -24.79 0.83 -8.49
CA SER A 32 -24.70 -0.62 -8.39
C SER A 32 -23.93 -0.98 -7.12
N ASN A 33 -24.33 -2.05 -6.48
CA ASN A 33 -23.71 -2.56 -5.26
C ASN A 33 -23.37 -4.04 -5.39
N SER A 34 -22.36 -4.46 -4.64
CA SER A 34 -22.00 -5.86 -4.49
C SER A 34 -21.44 -6.10 -3.09
N ILE A 35 -21.61 -7.33 -2.62
CA ILE A 35 -20.94 -7.85 -1.43
C ILE A 35 -19.97 -8.90 -1.91
N ALA A 36 -18.73 -8.87 -1.41
CA ALA A 36 -17.72 -9.87 -1.70
C ALA A 36 -17.15 -10.45 -0.40
N ILE A 37 -16.91 -11.75 -0.42
CA ILE A 37 -16.16 -12.46 0.60
C ILE A 37 -14.88 -12.93 -0.08
N ASP A 38 -13.74 -12.53 0.48
CA ASP A 38 -12.42 -12.89 -0.02
C ASP A 38 -11.76 -13.83 0.99
N LEU A 39 -11.26 -14.96 0.48
CA LEU A 39 -10.40 -15.87 1.23
C LEU A 39 -9.12 -16.07 0.42
N ASN A 40 -8.00 -15.84 1.06
CA ASN A 40 -6.69 -16.01 0.46
C ASN A 40 -5.77 -16.75 1.41
N TYR A 41 -5.02 -17.70 0.86
CA TYR A 41 -3.95 -18.39 1.57
C TYR A 41 -2.68 -18.29 0.73
N ASN A 42 -1.59 -17.85 1.34
CA ASN A 42 -0.26 -17.80 0.75
C ASN A 42 0.71 -18.55 1.63
N TYR A 43 1.47 -19.45 1.04
CA TYR A 43 2.58 -20.13 1.69
C TYR A 43 3.87 -19.83 0.95
N GLN A 44 4.87 -19.38 1.67
CA GLN A 44 6.21 -19.11 1.17
C GLN A 44 7.23 -19.89 1.96
N ASN A 45 8.08 -20.63 1.28
CA ASN A 45 9.22 -21.31 1.87
C ASN A 45 10.51 -20.77 1.24
N ARG A 46 11.39 -20.24 2.07
CA ARG A 46 12.75 -19.85 1.73
C ARG A 46 13.68 -20.81 2.43
N PRO A 47 14.28 -21.77 1.72
CA PRO A 47 15.23 -22.70 2.30
C PRO A 47 16.33 -21.96 3.06
N ASP A 48 16.72 -22.49 4.21
CA ASP A 48 17.75 -21.95 5.09
C ASP A 48 17.44 -20.58 5.76
N GLU A 49 16.28 -19.98 5.48
CA GLU A 49 15.84 -18.73 6.09
C GLU A 49 14.59 -18.92 6.96
N TYR A 50 13.41 -19.06 6.32
CA TYR A 50 12.12 -19.22 7.02
C TYR A 50 11.04 -19.84 6.16
N ALA A 51 10.00 -20.35 6.82
CA ALA A 51 8.71 -20.66 6.19
C ALA A 51 7.64 -19.73 6.77
N ARG A 52 6.75 -19.23 5.91
CA ARG A 52 5.67 -18.31 6.28
C ARG A 52 4.36 -18.71 5.64
N SER A 53 3.30 -18.73 6.43
CA SER A 53 1.91 -18.88 5.98
C SER A 53 1.14 -17.61 6.27
N ILE A 54 0.39 -17.11 5.30
CA ILE A 54 -0.50 -15.97 5.46
C ILE A 54 -1.90 -16.41 5.09
N PHE A 55 -2.81 -16.27 6.02
CA PHE A 55 -4.24 -16.47 5.80
C PHE A 55 -4.95 -15.14 5.88
N ASN A 56 -5.71 -14.80 4.84
CA ASN A 56 -6.54 -13.61 4.81
C ASN A 56 -8.00 -13.98 4.60
N ALA A 57 -8.88 -13.32 5.35
CA ALA A 57 -10.33 -13.41 5.20
C ALA A 57 -10.93 -12.01 5.25
N GLY A 58 -11.76 -11.67 4.28
CA GLY A 58 -12.34 -10.34 4.17
C GLY A 58 -13.83 -10.38 3.82
N LEU A 59 -14.57 -9.43 4.40
CA LEU A 59 -15.93 -9.10 4.01
C LEU A 59 -15.97 -7.66 3.56
N GLN A 60 -16.36 -7.44 2.30
CA GLN A 60 -16.37 -6.11 1.72
C GLN A 60 -17.70 -5.80 1.03
N TYR A 61 -18.10 -4.52 1.12
CA TYR A 61 -19.22 -3.97 0.39
C TYR A 61 -18.73 -2.92 -0.59
N GLN A 62 -19.13 -3.04 -1.85
CA GLN A 62 -18.77 -2.11 -2.91
C GLN A 62 -20.01 -1.37 -3.40
N LEU A 63 -19.87 -0.06 -3.54
CA LEU A 63 -20.88 0.83 -4.10
C LEU A 63 -20.28 1.61 -5.25
N ARG A 64 -20.86 1.51 -6.45
CA ARG A 64 -20.42 2.25 -7.63
C ARG A 64 -21.49 3.25 -8.08
N GLN A 65 -21.11 4.50 -8.15
CA GLN A 65 -21.93 5.58 -8.68
C GLN A 65 -21.56 5.84 -10.15
N HIS A 66 -22.37 5.31 -11.07
CA HIS A 66 -22.03 5.33 -12.50
C HIS A 66 -21.95 6.75 -13.09
N ASN A 67 -22.83 7.65 -12.67
CA ASN A 67 -22.89 9.02 -13.21
C ASN A 67 -21.71 9.89 -12.75
N LEU A 68 -21.17 9.61 -11.57
CA LEU A 68 -20.05 10.36 -10.98
C LEU A 68 -18.70 9.66 -11.19
N HIS A 69 -18.67 8.48 -11.83
CA HIS A 69 -17.47 7.65 -11.97
C HIS A 69 -16.75 7.43 -10.64
N LEU A 70 -17.53 7.30 -9.57
CA LEU A 70 -17.06 7.14 -8.21
C LEU A 70 -17.37 5.72 -7.72
N GLN A 71 -16.36 5.05 -7.21
CA GLN A 71 -16.46 3.75 -6.59
C GLN A 71 -16.06 3.84 -5.13
N HIS A 72 -16.90 3.30 -4.26
CA HIS A 72 -16.63 3.17 -2.83
C HIS A 72 -16.47 1.69 -2.49
N GLN A 73 -15.55 1.39 -1.61
CA GLN A 73 -15.33 0.05 -1.08
C GLN A 73 -15.18 0.13 0.44
N PHE A 74 -16.07 -0.53 1.13
CA PHE A 74 -16.06 -0.67 2.58
C PHE A 74 -15.58 -2.09 2.92
N ARG A 75 -14.41 -2.21 3.50
CA ARG A 75 -13.91 -3.45 4.12
C ARG A 75 -14.47 -3.49 5.52
N ILE A 76 -15.56 -4.23 5.72
CA ILE A 76 -16.29 -4.30 6.99
C ILE A 76 -15.49 -5.11 8.00
N LEU A 77 -14.85 -6.16 7.53
CA LEU A 77 -13.95 -7.02 8.29
C LEU A 77 -12.80 -7.43 7.38
N ASP A 78 -11.58 -7.23 7.86
CA ASP A 78 -10.35 -7.64 7.20
C ASP A 78 -9.47 -8.34 8.24
N ILE A 79 -9.32 -9.64 8.08
CA ILE A 79 -8.54 -10.49 8.99
C ILE A 79 -7.33 -10.98 8.23
N SER A 80 -6.14 -10.75 8.78
CA SER A 80 -4.89 -11.33 8.27
C SER A 80 -4.16 -12.00 9.42
N TYR A 81 -3.87 -13.27 9.27
CA TYR A 81 -3.06 -14.04 10.21
C TYR A 81 -1.76 -14.49 9.54
N VAL A 82 -0.65 -13.99 10.06
CA VAL A 82 0.69 -14.35 9.62
C VAL A 82 1.27 -15.32 10.63
N TYR A 83 1.63 -16.51 10.14
CA TYR A 83 2.20 -17.58 10.94
C TYR A 83 3.53 -18.03 10.33
N LEU A 84 4.57 -18.07 11.15
CA LEU A 84 5.90 -18.56 10.78
C LEU A 84 6.17 -19.91 11.48
N PRO A 85 5.88 -21.03 10.80
CA PRO A 85 6.07 -22.36 11.38
C PRO A 85 7.55 -22.68 11.63
N TRP A 86 8.45 -22.04 10.89
CA TRP A 86 9.87 -22.31 10.99
C TRP A 86 10.70 -21.08 10.61
N ILE A 87 11.74 -20.82 11.39
CA ILE A 87 12.77 -19.80 11.15
C ILE A 87 14.12 -20.44 11.51
N SER A 88 15.12 -20.30 10.63
CA SER A 88 16.47 -20.82 10.92
C SER A 88 17.15 -20.05 12.05
N ASP A 89 18.01 -20.71 12.79
CA ASP A 89 18.77 -20.06 13.88
C ASP A 89 19.70 -18.98 13.32
N ALA A 90 20.34 -19.23 12.16
CA ALA A 90 21.20 -18.25 11.50
C ALA A 90 20.43 -16.97 11.11
N PHE A 91 19.20 -17.12 10.58
CA PHE A 91 18.35 -15.98 10.25
C PHE A 91 17.87 -15.25 11.50
N ARG A 92 17.51 -16.00 12.55
CA ARG A 92 17.11 -15.44 13.85
C ARG A 92 18.22 -14.61 14.46
N ASP A 93 19.45 -15.14 14.51
CA ASP A 93 20.60 -14.45 15.11
C ASP A 93 21.03 -13.21 14.33
N GLN A 94 20.88 -13.23 13.01
CA GLN A 94 21.23 -12.11 12.13
C GLN A 94 20.18 -10.99 12.13
N PHE A 95 18.89 -11.32 12.14
CA PHE A 95 17.81 -10.36 11.87
C PHE A 95 16.84 -10.13 13.03
N LEU A 96 16.77 -11.03 14.03
CA LEU A 96 15.77 -10.98 15.08
C LEU A 96 16.34 -10.58 16.46
N GLN A 97 17.49 -9.90 16.50
CA GLN A 97 18.01 -9.36 17.75
C GLN A 97 17.06 -8.31 18.32
N SER A 98 17.06 -8.17 19.65
CA SER A 98 16.03 -7.51 20.44
C SER A 98 15.73 -6.03 20.10
N THR A 99 16.61 -5.34 19.40
CA THR A 99 16.47 -3.93 19.00
C THR A 99 15.97 -3.75 17.56
N ASN A 100 15.82 -4.85 16.80
CA ASN A 100 15.49 -4.73 15.40
C ASN A 100 13.97 -4.66 15.18
N ILE A 101 13.51 -3.61 14.49
CA ILE A 101 12.12 -3.46 14.03
C ILE A 101 11.64 -4.66 13.18
N LEU A 102 12.58 -5.36 12.53
CA LEU A 102 12.32 -6.57 11.76
C LEU A 102 11.81 -7.74 12.60
N LYS A 103 12.14 -7.78 13.90
CA LYS A 103 11.63 -8.79 14.82
C LYS A 103 10.11 -8.92 14.68
N TYR A 104 9.41 -7.79 14.70
CA TYR A 104 7.95 -7.76 14.59
C TYR A 104 7.41 -8.20 13.22
N SER A 105 8.24 -8.14 12.18
CA SER A 105 7.86 -8.61 10.82
C SER A 105 7.99 -10.13 10.66
N TYR A 106 8.78 -10.75 11.52
CA TYR A 106 9.04 -12.20 11.54
C TYR A 106 8.52 -12.87 12.82
N GLU A 107 7.60 -12.24 13.51
CA GLU A 107 6.80 -12.86 14.56
C GLU A 107 5.40 -13.19 14.03
N ASN A 108 4.77 -14.17 14.67
CA ASN A 108 3.35 -14.39 14.41
C ASN A 108 2.56 -13.16 14.81
N HIS A 109 1.72 -12.68 13.95
CA HIS A 109 0.87 -11.54 14.26
C HIS A 109 -0.51 -11.69 13.61
N PHE A 110 -1.44 -11.00 14.23
CA PHE A 110 -2.82 -11.02 13.84
C PHE A 110 -3.27 -9.59 13.56
N ILE A 111 -3.87 -9.36 12.41
CA ILE A 111 -4.42 -8.07 12.01
C ILE A 111 -5.93 -8.24 11.85
N VAL A 112 -6.72 -7.54 12.63
CA VAL A 112 -8.17 -7.47 12.47
C VAL A 112 -8.54 -6.01 12.33
N GLY A 113 -9.06 -5.65 11.19
CA GLY A 113 -9.34 -4.26 10.89
C GLY A 113 -10.57 -4.05 10.04
N TRP A 114 -10.82 -2.80 9.77
CA TRP A 114 -11.78 -2.33 8.79
C TRP A 114 -11.15 -1.20 7.98
N GLY A 115 -11.71 -0.94 6.81
CA GLY A 115 -11.20 0.12 5.96
C GLY A 115 -12.25 0.66 5.00
N TYR A 116 -11.96 1.84 4.49
CA TYR A 116 -12.75 2.49 3.47
C TYR A 116 -11.83 3.03 2.38
N SER A 117 -12.13 2.70 1.15
CA SER A 117 -11.42 3.24 0.01
C SER A 117 -12.39 3.76 -1.05
N GLY A 118 -11.93 4.74 -1.80
CA GLY A 118 -12.68 5.28 -2.91
C GLY A 118 -11.79 5.58 -4.10
N ASN A 119 -12.38 5.44 -5.30
CA ASN A 119 -11.75 5.76 -6.55
C ASN A 119 -12.68 6.65 -7.37
N TYR A 120 -12.18 7.79 -7.78
CA TYR A 120 -12.86 8.74 -8.65
C TYR A 120 -12.06 8.95 -9.93
N SER A 121 -12.76 8.99 -11.07
CA SER A 121 -12.15 9.36 -12.35
C SER A 121 -13.06 10.36 -13.07
N SER A 122 -12.50 11.49 -13.47
CA SER A 122 -13.20 12.45 -14.33
C SER A 122 -13.04 12.17 -15.81
N PHE A 123 -12.41 11.03 -16.18
CA PHE A 123 -12.25 10.63 -17.57
C PHE A 123 -13.58 10.38 -18.25
N ASN A 124 -13.74 10.91 -19.45
CA ASN A 124 -14.96 10.76 -20.24
C ASN A 124 -14.64 10.20 -21.63
N ASN A 125 -15.10 8.98 -21.89
CA ASN A 125 -14.90 8.28 -23.16
C ASN A 125 -15.46 9.04 -24.38
N ARG A 126 -16.46 9.92 -24.18
CA ARG A 126 -17.03 10.75 -25.26
C ARG A 126 -16.17 11.96 -25.61
N ARG A 127 -15.21 12.31 -24.75
CA ARG A 127 -14.30 13.45 -24.90
C ARG A 127 -12.87 13.05 -24.48
N PRO A 128 -12.21 12.14 -25.23
CA PRO A 128 -10.93 11.56 -24.82
C PRO A 128 -9.77 12.58 -24.77
N TYR A 129 -9.91 13.68 -25.51
CA TYR A 129 -8.92 14.76 -25.57
C TYR A 129 -9.18 15.89 -24.55
N ARG A 130 -10.04 15.67 -23.59
CA ARG A 130 -10.20 16.60 -22.45
C ARG A 130 -9.33 16.17 -21.29
N SER A 131 -8.68 17.13 -20.64
CA SER A 131 -7.94 16.89 -19.41
C SER A 131 -8.84 16.26 -18.33
N TYR A 132 -8.28 15.36 -17.54
CA TYR A 132 -9.00 14.60 -16.52
C TYR A 132 -8.11 14.29 -15.31
N SER A 133 -8.74 14.00 -14.21
CA SER A 133 -8.10 13.60 -12.97
C SER A 133 -8.60 12.25 -12.48
N ASN A 134 -7.72 11.52 -11.83
CA ASN A 134 -8.03 10.33 -11.05
C ASN A 134 -7.62 10.58 -9.60
N VAL A 135 -8.49 10.23 -8.67
CA VAL A 135 -8.23 10.31 -7.23
C VAL A 135 -8.53 8.94 -6.64
N SER A 136 -7.61 8.40 -5.88
CA SER A 136 -7.86 7.26 -5.02
C SER A 136 -7.46 7.59 -3.59
N TYR A 137 -8.24 7.13 -2.65
CA TYR A 137 -7.96 7.29 -1.23
C TYR A 137 -8.29 6.01 -0.49
N ASN A 138 -7.58 5.78 0.60
CA ASN A 138 -7.76 4.63 1.46
C ASN A 138 -7.56 5.04 2.91
N ILE A 139 -8.47 4.64 3.77
CA ILE A 139 -8.36 4.76 5.21
C ILE A 139 -8.53 3.37 5.79
N GLU A 140 -7.65 2.98 6.66
CA GLU A 140 -7.62 1.66 7.29
C GLU A 140 -7.27 1.81 8.76
N THR A 141 -7.93 1.05 9.63
CA THR A 141 -7.53 0.90 11.02
C THR A 141 -7.67 -0.55 11.45
N ALA A 142 -6.76 -1.00 12.27
CA ALA A 142 -6.73 -2.36 12.78
C ALA A 142 -6.52 -2.39 14.29
N GLY A 143 -6.91 -3.50 14.93
CA GLY A 143 -6.68 -3.79 16.33
C GLY A 143 -7.63 -3.13 17.32
N ASN A 144 -8.42 -2.14 16.95
CA ASN A 144 -9.27 -1.40 17.92
C ASN A 144 -10.35 -2.28 18.55
N LEU A 145 -11.02 -3.09 17.72
CA LEU A 145 -12.01 -4.04 18.24
C LEU A 145 -11.36 -5.05 19.17
N MET A 146 -10.20 -5.58 18.76
CA MET A 146 -9.46 -6.57 19.56
C MET A 146 -8.97 -5.96 20.87
N TYR A 147 -8.48 -4.72 20.85
CA TYR A 147 -8.04 -4.01 22.04
C TYR A 147 -9.19 -3.78 23.03
N GLY A 148 -10.37 -3.32 22.55
CA GLY A 148 -11.54 -3.18 23.39
C GLY A 148 -12.04 -4.51 24.00
N LEU A 149 -11.99 -5.60 23.23
CA LEU A 149 -12.29 -6.95 23.74
C LEU A 149 -11.23 -7.41 24.76
N ALA A 150 -9.95 -7.13 24.50
CA ALA A 150 -8.87 -7.49 25.40
C ALA A 150 -8.97 -6.80 26.76
N GLU A 151 -9.33 -5.52 26.78
CA GLU A 151 -9.61 -4.81 28.04
C GLU A 151 -10.85 -5.35 28.75
N ALA A 152 -11.94 -5.57 28.01
CA ALA A 152 -13.20 -6.04 28.62
C ALA A 152 -13.10 -7.47 29.19
N PHE A 153 -12.36 -8.36 28.53
CA PHE A 153 -12.24 -9.77 28.91
C PHE A 153 -10.88 -10.11 29.56
N HIS A 154 -10.05 -9.10 29.87
CA HIS A 154 -8.74 -9.27 30.54
C HIS A 154 -7.85 -10.29 29.83
N PHE A 155 -7.60 -10.08 28.54
CA PHE A 155 -6.71 -10.95 27.78
C PHE A 155 -5.30 -10.98 28.38
N PRO A 156 -4.56 -12.08 28.21
CA PRO A 156 -3.19 -12.14 28.68
C PRO A 156 -2.31 -11.14 27.95
N THR A 157 -1.31 -10.65 28.66
CA THR A 157 -0.27 -9.77 28.12
C THR A 157 1.05 -10.52 28.01
N ASP A 158 1.88 -10.11 27.04
CA ASP A 158 3.23 -10.58 26.91
C ASP A 158 4.21 -9.86 27.86
N GLU A 159 5.53 -10.14 27.70
CA GLU A 159 6.60 -9.54 28.51
C GLU A 159 6.68 -8.02 28.36
N ASP A 160 6.25 -7.47 27.20
CA ASP A 160 6.21 -6.02 26.92
C ASP A 160 4.89 -5.35 27.38
N GLY A 161 4.01 -6.10 28.06
CA GLY A 161 2.71 -5.62 28.51
C GLY A 161 1.69 -5.41 27.38
N LYS A 162 1.88 -6.05 26.22
CA LYS A 162 0.97 -6.00 25.09
C LYS A 162 -0.02 -7.15 25.12
N TYR A 163 -1.27 -6.88 24.83
CA TYR A 163 -2.32 -7.91 24.79
C TYR A 163 -2.07 -8.94 23.67
N THR A 164 -2.30 -10.20 24.00
CA THR A 164 -2.17 -11.32 23.08
C THR A 164 -3.48 -12.08 22.95
N LEU A 165 -3.74 -12.62 21.77
CA LEU A 165 -4.80 -13.57 21.48
C LEU A 165 -4.17 -14.87 20.99
N PHE A 166 -4.48 -16.03 21.64
CA PHE A 166 -3.85 -17.32 21.34
C PHE A 166 -2.30 -17.25 21.33
N ASN A 167 -1.75 -16.56 22.31
CA ASN A 167 -0.30 -16.32 22.44
C ASN A 167 0.33 -15.58 21.25
N THR A 168 -0.46 -14.81 20.52
CA THR A 168 -0.04 -14.03 19.34
C THR A 168 -0.45 -12.57 19.54
N ARG A 169 0.49 -11.64 19.31
CA ARG A 169 0.18 -10.20 19.34
C ARG A 169 -0.76 -9.85 18.19
N PHE A 170 -1.69 -8.95 18.43
CA PHE A 170 -2.44 -8.33 17.36
C PHE A 170 -1.94 -6.91 17.08
N ALA A 171 -1.84 -6.58 15.81
CA ALA A 171 -1.40 -5.27 15.37
C ALA A 171 -2.49 -4.21 15.57
N GLN A 172 -2.08 -3.03 16.05
CA GLN A 172 -2.97 -1.89 16.23
C GLN A 172 -2.38 -0.64 15.58
N PHE A 173 -3.05 -0.16 14.53
CA PHE A 173 -2.58 0.99 13.76
C PHE A 173 -3.74 1.69 13.04
N ALA A 174 -3.48 2.93 12.60
CA ALA A 174 -4.29 3.66 11.64
C ALA A 174 -3.44 4.01 10.42
N LYS A 175 -4.00 3.92 9.22
CA LYS A 175 -3.33 4.20 7.96
C LYS A 175 -4.24 4.99 7.05
N ALA A 176 -3.69 6.01 6.39
CA ALA A 176 -4.39 6.81 5.40
C ALA A 176 -3.48 7.03 4.19
N ASP A 177 -4.05 6.83 3.01
CA ASP A 177 -3.40 7.01 1.71
C ASP A 177 -4.24 7.90 0.82
N ILE A 178 -3.61 8.76 0.04
CA ILE A 178 -4.24 9.47 -1.07
C ILE A 178 -3.31 9.45 -2.27
N SER A 179 -3.86 9.12 -3.44
CA SER A 179 -3.18 9.15 -4.73
C SER A 179 -3.97 10.04 -5.67
N TYR A 180 -3.30 10.99 -6.28
CA TYR A 180 -3.89 11.92 -7.24
C TYR A 180 -3.10 11.89 -8.53
N THR A 181 -3.78 11.71 -9.66
CA THR A 181 -3.17 11.79 -10.98
C THR A 181 -3.96 12.78 -11.84
N TYR A 182 -3.29 13.78 -12.39
CA TYR A 182 -3.87 14.73 -13.33
C TYR A 182 -3.24 14.56 -14.71
N HIS A 183 -4.08 14.35 -15.70
CA HIS A 183 -3.70 14.28 -17.11
C HIS A 183 -4.11 15.57 -17.80
N GLN A 184 -3.15 16.44 -18.05
CA GLN A 184 -3.35 17.64 -18.85
C GLN A 184 -3.13 17.28 -20.32
N ILE A 185 -4.19 17.23 -21.09
CA ILE A 185 -4.14 17.01 -22.53
C ILE A 185 -3.86 18.34 -23.21
N LEU A 186 -2.70 18.48 -23.84
CA LEU A 186 -2.29 19.67 -24.56
C LEU A 186 -2.85 19.65 -25.99
N ASN A 187 -2.76 18.48 -26.64
CA ASN A 187 -3.38 18.15 -27.93
C ASN A 187 -3.43 16.63 -28.12
N GLU A 188 -3.76 16.15 -29.29
CA GLU A 188 -3.90 14.71 -29.58
C GLU A 188 -2.61 13.91 -29.41
N SER A 189 -1.45 14.57 -29.54
CA SER A 189 -0.14 13.91 -29.48
C SER A 189 0.66 14.25 -28.21
N HIS A 190 0.27 15.30 -27.46
CA HIS A 190 1.04 15.79 -26.33
C HIS A 190 0.21 15.86 -25.05
N ARG A 191 0.75 15.34 -23.97
CA ARG A 191 0.12 15.40 -22.64
C ARG A 191 1.16 15.56 -21.54
N LEU A 192 0.76 16.24 -20.47
CA LEU A 192 1.50 16.37 -19.24
C LEU A 192 0.77 15.58 -18.17
N VAL A 193 1.47 14.73 -17.45
CA VAL A 193 0.91 13.89 -16.37
C VAL A 193 1.59 14.29 -15.07
N PHE A 194 0.79 14.71 -14.12
CA PHE A 194 1.20 14.93 -12.74
C PHE A 194 0.63 13.80 -11.88
N HIS A 195 1.46 13.20 -11.05
CA HIS A 195 1.05 12.16 -10.11
C HIS A 195 1.63 12.45 -8.73
N THR A 196 0.85 12.25 -7.68
CA THR A 196 1.31 12.32 -6.30
C THR A 196 0.69 11.22 -5.47
N ASP A 197 1.53 10.60 -4.62
CA ASP A 197 1.11 9.67 -3.58
C ASP A 197 1.54 10.22 -2.22
N LEU A 198 0.60 10.30 -1.32
CA LEU A 198 0.81 10.62 0.09
C LEU A 198 0.27 9.46 0.93
N GLY A 199 1.03 9.05 1.92
CA GLY A 199 0.59 8.01 2.83
C GLY A 199 1.16 8.22 4.22
N VAL A 200 0.37 7.88 5.24
CA VAL A 200 0.77 7.88 6.64
C VAL A 200 0.18 6.68 7.35
N ALA A 201 0.99 6.01 8.15
CA ALA A 201 0.59 4.87 8.97
C ALA A 201 1.13 5.05 10.38
N VAL A 202 0.29 5.05 11.39
CA VAL A 202 0.63 5.33 12.79
C VAL A 202 0.33 4.10 13.64
N PRO A 203 1.33 3.45 14.24
CA PRO A 203 1.10 2.42 15.25
C PRO A 203 0.77 3.08 16.59
N TYR A 204 -0.08 2.45 17.39
CA TYR A 204 -0.44 2.94 18.72
C TYR A 204 -0.87 1.81 19.65
N LEU A 205 -0.93 2.11 20.97
CA LEU A 205 -1.38 1.21 22.05
C LEU A 205 -0.69 -0.16 22.01
N ASN A 206 -1.32 -1.16 21.37
CA ASN A 206 -0.80 -2.53 21.34
C ASN A 206 0.38 -2.73 20.36
N SER A 207 0.64 -1.77 19.48
CA SER A 207 1.74 -1.85 18.50
C SER A 207 2.78 -0.77 18.70
N GLN A 208 4.05 -1.14 18.60
CA GLN A 208 5.20 -0.24 18.61
C GLN A 208 5.67 0.11 17.19
N SER A 209 5.31 -0.71 16.20
CA SER A 209 5.63 -0.51 14.79
C SER A 209 4.49 -0.99 13.91
N ILE A 210 4.48 -0.52 12.66
CA ILE A 210 3.54 -0.99 11.64
C ILE A 210 4.01 -2.38 11.15
N PRO A 211 3.10 -3.37 10.98
CA PRO A 211 3.42 -4.63 10.32
C PRO A 211 4.07 -4.39 8.96
N PHE A 212 5.07 -5.20 8.62
CA PHE A 212 5.88 -5.03 7.42
C PHE A 212 5.03 -4.96 6.13
N GLU A 213 3.97 -5.74 6.05
CA GLU A 213 3.03 -5.79 4.93
C GLU A 213 2.25 -4.48 4.73
N LYS A 214 2.21 -3.64 5.76
CA LYS A 214 1.48 -2.36 5.77
C LYS A 214 2.40 -1.15 5.66
N ARG A 215 3.74 -1.34 5.74
CA ARG A 215 4.73 -0.27 5.62
C ARG A 215 4.87 0.22 4.17
N TYR A 216 5.41 1.41 4.03
CA TYR A 216 5.70 2.00 2.74
C TYR A 216 7.13 1.71 2.28
N PHE A 217 7.28 1.64 0.97
CA PHE A 217 8.56 1.50 0.28
C PHE A 217 8.65 2.57 -0.81
N SER A 218 9.88 2.95 -1.17
CA SER A 218 10.14 3.89 -2.25
C SER A 218 11.26 3.41 -3.18
N GLY A 219 11.29 4.00 -4.38
CA GLY A 219 12.15 3.57 -5.49
C GLY A 219 11.43 2.66 -6.48
N GLY A 220 11.99 2.54 -7.67
CA GLY A 220 11.46 1.75 -8.78
C GLY A 220 10.59 2.53 -9.77
N SER A 221 10.17 1.84 -10.82
CA SER A 221 9.51 2.43 -12.01
C SER A 221 8.18 3.15 -11.74
N ASN A 222 7.53 2.88 -10.61
CA ASN A 222 6.25 3.48 -10.23
C ASN A 222 6.36 4.48 -9.06
N SER A 223 7.57 4.82 -8.62
CA SER A 223 7.85 5.75 -7.54
C SER A 223 8.93 6.74 -7.99
N VAL A 224 10.12 6.72 -7.42
CA VAL A 224 11.25 7.55 -7.82
C VAL A 224 12.18 6.73 -8.71
N ARG A 225 12.13 6.93 -10.02
CA ARG A 225 12.75 6.07 -11.04
C ARG A 225 14.28 6.03 -11.02
N GLY A 226 14.93 6.95 -10.35
CA GLY A 226 16.40 6.95 -10.17
C GLY A 226 16.93 5.91 -9.20
N TRP A 227 16.06 5.24 -8.44
CA TRP A 227 16.42 4.20 -7.47
C TRP A 227 15.81 2.86 -7.83
N THR A 228 16.52 1.79 -7.50
CA THR A 228 15.97 0.43 -7.58
C THR A 228 14.77 0.30 -6.63
N ALA A 229 13.86 -0.61 -6.93
CA ALA A 229 12.71 -0.84 -6.08
C ALA A 229 13.10 -1.15 -4.63
N ARG A 230 12.48 -0.45 -3.68
CA ARG A 230 12.71 -0.61 -2.23
C ARG A 230 14.13 -0.28 -1.77
N THR A 231 14.82 0.65 -2.43
CA THR A 231 16.17 1.06 -2.02
C THR A 231 16.29 2.52 -1.61
N LEU A 232 15.18 3.26 -1.59
CA LEU A 232 15.17 4.66 -1.21
C LEU A 232 14.55 4.83 0.18
N GLY A 233 15.29 5.49 1.07
CA GLY A 233 14.86 5.86 2.42
C GLY A 233 14.95 4.72 3.45
N PRO A 234 14.38 4.87 4.65
CA PRO A 234 13.63 6.05 5.10
C PRO A 234 14.52 7.25 5.40
N GLY A 235 14.03 8.46 5.13
CA GLY A 235 14.74 9.71 5.40
C GLY A 235 16.15 9.74 4.83
N GLY A 236 17.12 9.97 5.71
CA GLY A 236 18.56 9.94 5.40
C GLY A 236 19.23 8.57 5.55
N TYR A 237 18.49 7.52 5.90
CA TYR A 237 19.01 6.16 6.05
C TYR A 237 19.52 5.59 4.72
N ARG A 238 20.72 5.05 4.71
CA ARG A 238 21.39 4.54 3.50
C ARG A 238 21.63 3.02 3.50
N GLY A 239 21.02 2.30 4.46
CA GLY A 239 21.27 0.87 4.66
C GLY A 239 22.51 0.57 5.50
N ALA A 240 22.66 -0.65 5.94
CA ALA A 240 23.78 -1.13 6.73
C ALA A 240 24.93 -1.61 5.83
N GLY A 241 25.73 -0.68 5.30
CA GLY A 241 26.93 -1.01 4.53
C GLY A 241 26.67 -1.37 3.06
N SER A 242 27.41 -2.36 2.53
CA SER A 242 27.39 -2.75 1.11
C SER A 242 26.22 -3.66 0.71
N LEU A 243 25.48 -4.20 1.64
CA LEU A 243 24.31 -5.03 1.39
C LEU A 243 23.06 -4.16 1.39
N ILE A 244 22.23 -4.34 0.38
CA ILE A 244 20.92 -3.70 0.31
C ILE A 244 20.03 -4.30 1.41
N ASP A 245 19.75 -3.50 2.41
CA ASP A 245 18.88 -3.89 3.53
C ASP A 245 17.42 -3.59 3.20
N PHE A 246 16.84 -4.39 2.32
CA PHE A 246 15.46 -4.21 1.87
C PHE A 246 14.44 -4.15 3.00
N ASN A 247 14.71 -4.77 4.13
CA ASN A 247 13.77 -4.86 5.22
C ASN A 247 13.74 -3.55 6.02
N ASN A 248 14.91 -2.96 6.29
CA ASN A 248 15.02 -1.68 6.95
C ASN A 248 14.73 -0.48 6.02
N GLN A 249 14.71 -0.69 4.71
CA GLN A 249 14.32 0.34 3.75
C GLN A 249 12.78 0.45 3.60
N SER A 250 12.10 0.60 4.71
CA SER A 250 10.65 0.75 4.81
C SER A 250 10.30 1.89 5.78
N GLY A 251 9.16 2.54 5.57
CA GLY A 251 8.74 3.70 6.36
C GLY A 251 7.26 3.69 6.70
N ASP A 252 6.89 4.64 7.53
CA ASP A 252 5.53 4.85 8.01
C ASP A 252 4.85 6.05 7.33
N ILE A 253 5.64 6.90 6.67
CA ILE A 253 5.19 8.04 5.86
C ILE A 253 5.76 7.89 4.46
N ARG A 254 4.97 8.22 3.43
CA ARG A 254 5.37 8.23 2.03
C ARG A 254 4.98 9.53 1.36
N LEU A 255 5.89 10.08 0.57
CA LEU A 255 5.66 11.16 -0.37
C LEU A 255 6.29 10.78 -1.72
N ASN A 256 5.48 10.74 -2.77
CA ASN A 256 5.94 10.64 -4.16
C ASN A 256 5.30 11.77 -4.98
N LEU A 257 6.09 12.41 -5.82
CA LEU A 257 5.69 13.43 -6.77
C LEU A 257 6.33 13.08 -8.12
N ASN A 258 5.52 12.93 -9.15
CA ASN A 258 6.00 12.59 -10.48
C ASN A 258 5.40 13.57 -11.49
N LEU A 259 6.21 14.13 -12.34
CA LEU A 259 5.82 14.95 -13.47
C LEU A 259 6.38 14.31 -14.73
N GLU A 260 5.53 14.01 -15.70
CA GLU A 260 5.92 13.36 -16.95
C GLU A 260 5.26 14.03 -18.15
N TYR A 261 6.07 14.55 -19.06
CA TYR A 261 5.64 15.00 -20.37
C TYR A 261 5.72 13.83 -21.35
N ARG A 262 4.67 13.60 -22.11
CA ARG A 262 4.54 12.54 -23.10
C ARG A 262 4.23 13.13 -24.47
N ALA A 263 5.02 12.72 -25.47
CA ALA A 263 4.84 13.08 -26.86
C ALA A 263 4.64 11.83 -27.71
N LYS A 264 3.48 11.68 -28.31
CA LYS A 264 3.18 10.60 -29.27
C LYS A 264 3.85 10.95 -30.62
N VAL A 265 4.91 10.21 -30.97
CA VAL A 265 5.68 10.43 -32.19
C VAL A 265 5.16 9.58 -33.35
N TRP A 266 4.67 8.39 -33.04
CA TRP A 266 4.06 7.47 -34.01
C TRP A 266 2.83 6.81 -33.40
N SER A 267 2.10 5.99 -34.17
CA SER A 267 0.83 5.41 -33.73
C SER A 267 0.91 4.68 -32.38
N PHE A 268 2.02 4.01 -32.12
CA PHE A 268 2.27 3.23 -30.90
C PHE A 268 3.53 3.65 -30.13
N ILE A 269 4.27 4.70 -30.60
CA ILE A 269 5.51 5.17 -29.98
C ILE A 269 5.26 6.51 -29.29
N GLU A 270 5.51 6.57 -27.98
CA GLU A 270 5.51 7.79 -27.19
C GLU A 270 6.91 8.02 -26.60
N LEU A 271 7.43 9.21 -26.73
CA LEU A 271 8.60 9.69 -25.98
C LEU A 271 8.11 10.32 -24.69
N ALA A 272 8.82 10.09 -23.61
CA ALA A 272 8.55 10.68 -22.31
C ALA A 272 9.80 11.37 -21.76
N ALA A 273 9.58 12.51 -21.09
CA ALA A 273 10.58 13.14 -20.22
C ALA A 273 9.94 13.28 -18.83
N PHE A 274 10.69 13.01 -17.78
CA PHE A 274 10.13 12.99 -16.44
C PHE A 274 11.05 13.59 -15.38
N ILE A 275 10.41 14.04 -14.32
CA ILE A 275 11.04 14.43 -13.05
C ILE A 275 10.25 13.76 -11.94
N ASP A 276 10.94 13.02 -11.09
CA ASP A 276 10.37 12.36 -9.92
C ASP A 276 11.01 12.92 -8.66
N ALA A 277 10.23 13.10 -7.62
CA ALA A 277 10.70 13.51 -6.31
C ALA A 277 9.98 12.70 -5.23
N GLY A 278 10.67 12.29 -4.18
CA GLY A 278 10.01 11.57 -3.11
C GLY A 278 10.96 10.97 -2.10
N ASN A 279 10.38 10.43 -1.06
CA ASN A 279 11.04 9.62 -0.04
C ASN A 279 9.98 8.94 0.84
N ILE A 280 10.44 8.11 1.75
CA ILE A 280 9.68 7.57 2.88
C ILE A 280 10.36 8.00 4.18
N TRP A 281 9.62 7.99 5.28
CA TRP A 281 10.14 8.30 6.62
C TRP A 281 9.47 7.40 7.65
N THR A 282 10.11 7.27 8.81
CA THR A 282 9.50 6.69 10.01
C THR A 282 8.85 7.78 10.85
N ILE A 283 7.80 7.44 11.61
CA ILE A 283 7.19 8.36 12.58
C ILE A 283 8.02 8.40 13.87
N PHE A 284 8.46 7.25 14.32
CA PHE A 284 9.28 7.12 15.51
C PHE A 284 10.76 7.00 15.13
N ASP A 285 11.62 7.33 16.09
CA ASP A 285 13.05 7.08 15.96
C ASP A 285 13.33 5.60 16.27
N TYR A 286 13.90 4.90 15.28
CA TYR A 286 14.26 3.51 15.40
C TYR A 286 15.78 3.35 15.29
N GLU A 287 16.41 2.69 16.27
CA GLU A 287 17.87 2.46 16.29
C GLU A 287 18.39 1.78 15.02
N THR A 288 17.56 0.92 14.39
CA THR A 288 17.91 0.22 13.15
C THR A 288 17.77 1.06 11.89
N GLN A 289 17.16 2.25 11.98
CA GLN A 289 16.93 3.17 10.87
C GLN A 289 17.37 4.60 11.23
N PRO A 290 18.67 4.81 11.60
CA PRO A 290 19.16 6.12 12.00
C PRO A 290 18.94 7.17 10.91
N TYR A 291 18.55 8.38 11.29
CA TYR A 291 18.16 9.48 10.37
C TYR A 291 16.91 9.19 9.53
N GLY A 292 16.14 8.13 9.87
CA GLY A 292 14.93 7.75 9.16
C GLY A 292 13.67 8.54 9.59
N GLN A 293 13.70 9.15 10.76
CA GLN A 293 12.55 9.83 11.35
C GLN A 293 12.18 11.11 10.55
N PHE A 294 10.85 11.34 10.45
CA PHE A 294 10.31 12.53 9.81
C PHE A 294 10.42 13.76 10.72
N HIS A 295 11.04 14.83 10.21
CA HIS A 295 11.11 16.13 10.87
C HIS A 295 10.65 17.24 9.92
N TRP A 296 9.68 18.06 10.35
CA TRP A 296 9.10 19.13 9.53
C TRP A 296 10.11 20.15 9.02
N ASN A 297 11.17 20.40 9.77
CA ASN A 297 12.24 21.35 9.44
C ASN A 297 13.32 20.77 8.54
N GLU A 298 13.32 19.46 8.27
CA GLU A 298 14.42 18.76 7.58
C GLU A 298 13.97 17.85 6.42
N PHE A 299 12.69 17.40 6.40
CA PHE A 299 12.21 16.40 5.43
C PHE A 299 12.50 16.79 3.97
N TYR A 300 12.43 18.09 3.64
CA TYR A 300 12.68 18.59 2.28
C TYR A 300 14.15 18.41 1.84
N LYS A 301 15.12 18.35 2.78
CA LYS A 301 16.54 18.07 2.51
C LYS A 301 16.79 16.60 2.16
N GLN A 302 15.87 15.74 2.54
CA GLN A 302 15.95 14.29 2.35
C GLN A 302 15.14 13.82 1.14
N ILE A 303 14.47 14.72 0.43
CA ILE A 303 13.74 14.39 -0.80
C ILE A 303 14.74 14.00 -1.88
N ALA A 304 14.60 12.77 -2.39
CA ALA A 304 15.36 12.29 -3.51
C ALA A 304 14.75 12.81 -4.82
N LEU A 305 15.58 13.18 -5.77
CA LEU A 305 15.22 13.72 -7.07
C LEU A 305 15.77 12.85 -8.18
N ALA A 306 14.92 12.44 -9.12
CA ALA A 306 15.32 11.73 -10.33
C ALA A 306 14.74 12.43 -11.57
N TYR A 307 15.47 12.41 -12.67
CA TYR A 307 14.96 12.88 -13.96
C TYR A 307 15.50 11.99 -15.07
N GLY A 308 14.79 11.96 -16.17
CA GLY A 308 15.19 11.14 -17.29
C GLY A 308 14.26 11.26 -18.49
N VAL A 309 14.61 10.49 -19.52
CA VAL A 309 13.79 10.28 -20.70
C VAL A 309 13.42 8.80 -20.79
N GLY A 310 12.30 8.52 -21.43
CA GLY A 310 11.82 7.16 -21.60
C GLY A 310 11.13 6.96 -22.93
N LEU A 311 11.13 5.74 -23.39
CA LEU A 311 10.37 5.27 -24.55
C LEU A 311 9.19 4.44 -24.05
N ARG A 312 8.01 4.75 -24.58
CA ARG A 312 6.78 4.01 -24.29
C ARG A 312 6.24 3.43 -25.61
N LEU A 313 6.04 2.13 -25.62
CA LEU A 313 5.43 1.43 -26.74
C LEU A 313 4.01 1.02 -26.31
N ASP A 314 3.01 1.73 -26.83
CA ASP A 314 1.59 1.52 -26.49
C ASP A 314 0.91 0.69 -27.59
N PHE A 315 0.68 -0.58 -27.28
CA PHE A 315 0.01 -1.53 -28.19
C PHE A 315 -1.50 -1.66 -27.88
N SER A 316 -2.08 -0.72 -27.11
CA SER A 316 -3.47 -0.71 -26.65
C SER A 316 -3.84 -1.81 -25.63
N ILE A 317 -3.24 -2.99 -25.70
CA ILE A 317 -3.44 -4.11 -24.77
C ILE A 317 -2.40 -4.05 -23.63
N PHE A 318 -1.18 -3.63 -23.94
CA PHE A 318 -0.09 -3.47 -22.99
C PHE A 318 0.82 -2.32 -23.40
N VAL A 319 1.51 -1.74 -22.42
CA VAL A 319 2.48 -0.65 -22.62
C VAL A 319 3.85 -1.08 -22.09
N PHE A 320 4.84 -1.15 -22.98
CA PHE A 320 6.23 -1.26 -22.58
C PHE A 320 6.81 0.12 -22.25
N ARG A 321 7.58 0.19 -21.18
CA ARG A 321 8.32 1.39 -20.76
C ARG A 321 9.80 1.02 -20.64
N ILE A 322 10.62 1.77 -21.32
CA ILE A 322 12.09 1.63 -21.35
C ILE A 322 12.71 2.96 -20.92
#